data_2e8106ab2c0e891ce02cbcf69a386df5
#
_entry.id   2e8106ab2c0e891ce02cbcf69a386df5
#
_cell.length_a   1.000
_cell.length_b   1.000
_cell.length_c   1.000
_cell.angle_alpha   90.00
_cell.angle_beta   90.00
_cell.angle_gamma   90.00
#
_symmetry.space_group_name_H-M   'P 1'
#
loop_
_entity.id
_entity.type
_entity.pdbx_description
1 polymer ?
#
loop_
_entity_poly.entity_id
_entity_poly.type
_entity_poly.pdbx_seq_one_letter_code
_entity_poly.pdbx_strand_id
1 'polypeptide(L)'
;MKDLFQGHAKERAITRRDWIQALTAGAAALALPAGIVNAQVKRGRIDVHHHMMPPFVDLWTPRKWSPQVSLETMDKFGTETSVLSVTGLTPLYADLFYDNSERAKKLIRQMNDYGAKVASDNPKRFGFFAALPMPDVDACIKEIAYTFDTLKCDGVMMFTDTGDKWPGDPLYRPIFDELNRRKAVLFFHPSVPKCCRGLIPGTGDTTLEFDFDTTRAIVSLLNNGVLAQCPDIRIIVNHAGAAVPALSGRIKDQVRNKQGASIPGGSAGALEELRKLYFEVAHATFGPPLAAMMKLAPSTQYLWGTDYPVWPYETTVGPLYDTPMPPDVQYALDRGNAARLFPKFA
;
A
#
# COMPACT_ATOMS: atom_id res chain seq x y z
N MET A 1 10.52 -25.96 -56.77
CA MET A 1 10.43 -25.30 -55.48
C MET A 1 10.45 -23.79 -55.70
N LYS A 2 9.50 -23.31 -56.46
CA LYS A 2 9.15 -21.89 -56.70
C LYS A 2 7.65 -21.91 -56.78
N ASP A 3 7.01 -20.91 -56.20
CA ASP A 3 5.56 -20.65 -56.12
C ASP A 3 4.92 -20.96 -54.78
N LEU A 4 5.18 -20.08 -53.82
CA LEU A 4 4.35 -19.94 -52.60
C LEU A 4 4.56 -18.56 -51.94
N PHE A 5 4.42 -17.47 -52.69
CA PHE A 5 4.26 -16.12 -52.14
C PHE A 5 3.74 -15.15 -53.19
N GLN A 6 2.46 -15.22 -53.52
CA GLN A 6 1.76 -14.09 -54.15
C GLN A 6 0.35 -14.01 -53.59
N GLY A 7 0.19 -13.16 -52.60
CA GLY A 7 -1.08 -12.74 -52.06
C GLY A 7 -0.93 -11.33 -51.46
N HIS A 8 -0.76 -10.34 -52.36
CA HIS A 8 -0.84 -8.91 -51.94
C HIS A 8 -2.28 -8.55 -51.64
N ALA A 9 -2.61 -8.56 -50.35
CA ALA A 9 -3.78 -7.80 -49.87
C ALA A 9 -3.41 -6.30 -50.01
N LYS A 10 -4.16 -5.58 -50.87
CA LYS A 10 -4.03 -4.12 -50.97
C LYS A 10 -4.46 -3.53 -49.64
N GLU A 11 -3.55 -3.05 -48.86
CA GLU A 11 -3.84 -2.22 -47.70
C GLU A 11 -4.56 -0.96 -48.20
N ARG A 12 -5.83 -0.83 -47.78
CA ARG A 12 -6.64 0.35 -48.02
C ARG A 12 -6.16 1.42 -47.06
N ALA A 13 -5.54 2.47 -47.57
CA ALA A 13 -5.13 3.62 -46.79
C ALA A 13 -6.33 4.20 -46.06
N ILE A 14 -6.25 4.24 -44.72
CA ILE A 14 -7.29 4.85 -43.86
C ILE A 14 -7.32 6.35 -44.15
N THR A 15 -8.46 6.85 -44.59
CA THR A 15 -8.61 8.26 -44.94
C THR A 15 -8.94 9.09 -43.68
N ARG A 16 -8.70 10.41 -43.78
CA ARG A 16 -9.07 11.36 -42.72
C ARG A 16 -10.58 11.30 -42.36
N ARG A 17 -11.38 10.87 -43.29
CA ARG A 17 -12.86 10.69 -43.16
C ARG A 17 -13.19 9.44 -42.34
N ASP A 18 -12.41 8.37 -42.49
CA ASP A 18 -12.55 7.13 -41.72
C ASP A 18 -12.17 7.37 -40.25
N TRP A 19 -11.16 8.22 -39.99
CA TRP A 19 -10.80 8.65 -38.64
C TRP A 19 -11.90 9.49 -37.97
N ILE A 20 -12.50 10.42 -38.71
CA ILE A 20 -13.58 11.26 -38.17
C ILE A 20 -14.84 10.42 -37.89
N GLN A 21 -15.17 9.44 -38.72
CA GLN A 21 -16.29 8.52 -38.49
C GLN A 21 -16.02 7.59 -37.28
N ALA A 22 -14.78 7.12 -37.06
CA ALA A 22 -14.42 6.34 -35.91
C ALA A 22 -14.52 7.16 -34.60
N LEU A 23 -14.13 8.44 -34.64
CA LEU A 23 -14.25 9.33 -33.49
C LEU A 23 -15.70 9.70 -33.14
N THR A 24 -16.57 9.84 -34.14
CA THR A 24 -18.00 10.13 -33.91
C THR A 24 -18.77 8.89 -33.43
N ALA A 25 -18.41 7.69 -33.85
CA ALA A 25 -18.97 6.44 -33.34
C ALA A 25 -18.52 6.14 -31.90
N GLY A 26 -17.28 6.54 -31.52
CA GLY A 26 -16.76 6.37 -30.17
C GLY A 26 -17.34 7.35 -29.14
N ALA A 27 -17.79 8.54 -29.57
CA ALA A 27 -18.36 9.55 -28.66
C ALA A 27 -19.79 9.22 -28.19
N ALA A 28 -20.51 8.33 -28.86
CA ALA A 28 -21.86 7.92 -28.47
C ALA A 28 -21.87 6.82 -27.40
N ALA A 29 -20.73 6.19 -27.08
CA ALA A 29 -20.63 5.08 -26.13
C ALA A 29 -20.19 5.50 -24.70
N LEU A 30 -19.97 6.79 -24.42
CA LEU A 30 -19.50 7.28 -23.13
C LEU A 30 -20.56 7.98 -22.27
N ALA A 31 -21.80 7.96 -22.66
CA ALA A 31 -22.90 8.32 -21.77
C ALA A 31 -23.34 7.09 -20.95
N LEU A 32 -22.57 6.72 -19.92
CA LEU A 32 -23.05 5.79 -18.89
C LEU A 32 -24.30 6.43 -18.26
N PRO A 33 -25.43 5.71 -18.20
CA PRO A 33 -26.63 6.25 -17.57
C PRO A 33 -26.31 6.59 -16.12
N ALA A 34 -26.70 7.81 -15.71
CA ALA A 34 -26.49 8.34 -14.35
C ALA A 34 -27.01 7.40 -13.22
N GLY A 35 -27.83 6.42 -13.56
CA GLY A 35 -28.31 5.38 -12.64
C GLY A 35 -27.29 4.33 -12.23
N ILE A 36 -26.22 4.10 -13.01
CA ILE A 36 -25.19 3.10 -12.65
C ILE A 36 -24.23 3.66 -11.61
N VAL A 37 -23.98 4.97 -11.61
CA VAL A 37 -23.11 5.64 -10.62
C VAL A 37 -23.73 5.57 -9.21
N ASN A 38 -25.03 5.67 -9.08
CA ASN A 38 -25.73 5.66 -7.78
C ASN A 38 -25.89 4.27 -7.14
N ALA A 39 -25.86 3.18 -7.91
CA ALA A 39 -25.96 1.83 -7.35
C ALA A 39 -24.63 1.32 -6.74
N GLN A 40 -23.51 1.98 -7.03
CA GLN A 40 -22.17 1.56 -6.62
C GLN A 40 -21.66 2.22 -5.32
N VAL A 41 -22.35 3.24 -4.80
CA VAL A 41 -21.90 4.07 -3.67
C VAL A 41 -21.98 3.35 -2.31
N LYS A 42 -22.65 2.20 -2.18
CA LYS A 42 -22.82 1.48 -0.90
C LYS A 42 -21.96 0.22 -0.79
N ARG A 43 -20.66 0.31 -1.00
CA ARG A 43 -19.81 -0.88 -0.81
C ARG A 43 -19.29 -1.07 0.62
N GLY A 44 -19.37 -0.04 1.47
CA GLY A 44 -18.91 -0.11 2.86
C GLY A 44 -17.42 -0.46 2.98
N ARG A 45 -16.59 0.10 2.08
CA ARG A 45 -15.16 -0.19 2.01
C ARG A 45 -14.45 0.19 3.28
N ILE A 46 -13.39 -0.57 3.61
CA ILE A 46 -12.43 -0.23 4.65
C ILE A 46 -11.09 0.07 3.97
N ASP A 47 -10.70 1.34 3.98
CA ASP A 47 -9.47 1.84 3.36
C ASP A 47 -8.31 1.76 4.35
N VAL A 48 -7.31 0.93 4.04
CA VAL A 48 -6.15 0.72 4.91
C VAL A 48 -4.92 1.53 4.50
N HIS A 49 -5.03 2.34 3.44
CA HIS A 49 -3.98 3.25 2.98
C HIS A 49 -4.54 4.64 2.76
N HIS A 50 -4.69 5.39 3.84
CA HIS A 50 -5.27 6.72 3.87
C HIS A 50 -4.45 7.61 4.78
N HIS A 51 -4.08 8.80 4.32
CA HIS A 51 -3.18 9.66 5.08
C HIS A 51 -3.90 10.74 5.86
N MET A 52 -3.35 11.05 7.02
CA MET A 52 -3.69 12.24 7.80
C MET A 52 -2.63 13.31 7.63
N MET A 53 -3.07 14.56 7.63
CA MET A 53 -2.21 15.75 7.55
C MET A 53 -2.43 16.60 8.80
N PRO A 54 -1.67 16.36 9.89
CA PRO A 54 -1.82 17.15 11.11
C PRO A 54 -1.55 18.64 10.85
N PRO A 55 -2.36 19.57 11.38
CA PRO A 55 -2.28 21.00 11.05
C PRO A 55 -1.03 21.70 11.60
N PHE A 56 -0.31 21.06 12.51
CA PHE A 56 0.93 21.56 13.10
C PHE A 56 2.18 21.11 12.32
N VAL A 57 1.98 20.44 11.20
CA VAL A 57 3.07 19.95 10.36
C VAL A 57 2.86 20.52 8.97
N ASP A 58 3.87 21.26 8.48
CA ASP A 58 3.85 21.79 7.11
C ASP A 58 4.14 20.66 6.12
N LEU A 59 3.08 19.98 5.72
CA LEU A 59 3.11 18.90 4.76
C LEU A 59 2.72 19.44 3.38
N TRP A 60 3.60 19.24 2.40
CA TRP A 60 3.17 19.40 1.04
C TRP A 60 2.13 18.34 0.69
N THR A 61 0.95 18.78 0.34
CA THR A 61 -0.09 17.92 -0.20
C THR A 61 -0.74 18.64 -1.38
N PRO A 62 -1.01 17.94 -2.50
CA PRO A 62 -1.70 18.55 -3.63
C PRO A 62 -3.15 18.91 -3.30
N ARG A 63 -3.67 18.47 -2.16
CA ARG A 63 -5.05 18.67 -1.73
C ARG A 63 -5.12 19.15 -0.28
N LYS A 64 -6.03 20.07 -0.01
CA LYS A 64 -6.37 20.42 1.37
C LYS A 64 -6.94 19.19 2.07
N TRP A 65 -6.42 18.89 3.25
CA TRP A 65 -6.91 17.80 4.06
C TRP A 65 -7.43 18.32 5.42
N SER A 66 -8.51 17.73 5.85
CA SER A 66 -9.01 17.74 7.23
C SER A 66 -9.84 16.48 7.42
N PRO A 67 -10.14 16.08 8.67
CA PRO A 67 -11.05 14.96 8.91
C PRO A 67 -12.39 15.12 8.17
N GLN A 68 -12.94 16.32 8.13
CA GLN A 68 -14.21 16.63 7.45
C GLN A 68 -14.12 16.43 5.93
N VAL A 69 -13.06 16.95 5.29
CA VAL A 69 -12.82 16.78 3.83
C VAL A 69 -12.63 15.30 3.49
N SER A 70 -11.96 14.55 4.38
CA SER A 70 -11.80 13.12 4.23
C SER A 70 -13.13 12.38 4.29
N LEU A 71 -13.98 12.70 5.28
CA LEU A 71 -15.32 12.09 5.43
C LEU A 71 -16.20 12.35 4.21
N GLU A 72 -16.24 13.58 3.70
CA GLU A 72 -17.00 13.92 2.48
C GLU A 72 -16.53 13.13 1.27
N THR A 73 -15.21 12.95 1.14
CA THR A 73 -14.63 12.15 0.05
C THR A 73 -14.95 10.66 0.21
N MET A 74 -14.81 10.13 1.42
CA MET A 74 -15.16 8.75 1.75
C MET A 74 -16.63 8.47 1.43
N ASP A 75 -17.55 9.36 1.83
CA ASP A 75 -18.98 9.22 1.57
C ASP A 75 -19.28 9.23 0.07
N LYS A 76 -18.64 10.14 -0.68
CA LYS A 76 -18.76 10.21 -2.14
C LYS A 76 -18.40 8.90 -2.85
N PHE A 77 -17.37 8.20 -2.36
CA PHE A 77 -16.86 7.00 -3.00
C PHE A 77 -17.23 5.67 -2.30
N GLY A 78 -18.11 5.73 -1.30
CA GLY A 78 -18.62 4.54 -0.61
C GLY A 78 -17.60 3.85 0.31
N THR A 79 -16.66 4.61 0.87
CA THR A 79 -15.75 4.14 1.91
C THR A 79 -16.36 4.43 3.29
N GLU A 80 -16.58 3.38 4.07
CA GLU A 80 -17.16 3.49 5.40
C GLU A 80 -16.13 3.88 6.45
N THR A 81 -14.98 3.26 6.38
CA THR A 81 -13.89 3.44 7.35
C THR A 81 -12.56 3.62 6.65
N SER A 82 -11.71 4.49 7.18
CA SER A 82 -10.29 4.61 6.76
C SER A 82 -9.37 4.49 7.96
N VAL A 83 -8.28 3.73 7.80
CA VAL A 83 -7.21 3.65 8.79
C VAL A 83 -6.14 4.66 8.42
N LEU A 84 -6.03 5.71 9.22
CA LEU A 84 -5.15 6.84 8.95
C LEU A 84 -3.69 6.51 9.22
N SER A 85 -2.80 6.98 8.38
CA SER A 85 -1.34 6.92 8.60
C SER A 85 -0.70 8.27 8.31
N VAL A 86 0.51 8.49 8.78
CA VAL A 86 1.32 9.62 8.31
C VAL A 86 1.88 9.31 6.92
N THR A 87 2.27 10.34 6.17
CA THR A 87 2.88 10.18 4.85
C THR A 87 4.33 10.65 4.86
N GLY A 88 5.17 10.01 4.04
CA GLY A 88 6.57 10.34 3.85
C GLY A 88 6.88 11.22 2.62
N LEU A 89 5.88 11.90 2.06
CA LEU A 89 5.95 12.52 0.72
C LEU A 89 6.92 13.68 0.53
N THR A 90 7.57 14.15 1.56
CA THR A 90 8.62 15.14 1.37
C THR A 90 9.96 14.58 1.85
N PRO A 91 11.08 14.88 1.15
CA PRO A 91 12.40 14.58 1.65
C PRO A 91 12.63 15.09 3.07
N LEU A 92 12.02 16.23 3.42
CA LEU A 92 12.02 16.81 4.75
C LEU A 92 11.39 15.89 5.81
N TYR A 93 10.38 15.10 5.42
CA TYR A 93 9.72 14.15 6.32
C TYR A 93 10.51 12.87 6.53
N ALA A 94 11.03 12.31 5.44
CA ALA A 94 11.95 11.20 5.55
C ALA A 94 13.13 11.58 6.46
N ASP A 95 13.69 12.76 6.28
CA ASP A 95 14.81 13.25 7.09
C ASP A 95 14.39 13.50 8.56
N LEU A 96 13.16 13.96 8.83
CA LEU A 96 12.63 14.09 10.20
C LEU A 96 12.38 12.73 10.87
N PHE A 97 11.87 11.74 10.14
CA PHE A 97 11.68 10.39 10.65
C PHE A 97 13.00 9.64 10.87
N TYR A 98 14.06 10.01 10.13
CA TYR A 98 15.39 9.42 10.27
C TYR A 98 16.31 10.25 11.16
N ASP A 99 15.86 11.42 11.61
CA ASP A 99 16.55 12.23 12.60
C ASP A 99 16.26 11.67 14.00
N ASN A 100 17.21 10.95 14.58
CA ASN A 100 17.12 10.39 15.92
C ASN A 100 17.13 11.47 17.03
N SER A 101 16.68 12.67 16.73
CA SER A 101 16.61 13.78 17.68
C SER A 101 15.38 13.67 18.59
N GLU A 102 15.49 14.26 19.78
CA GLU A 102 14.35 14.39 20.70
C GLU A 102 13.20 15.20 20.07
N ARG A 103 13.52 16.11 19.15
CA ARG A 103 12.53 16.86 18.37
C ARG A 103 11.72 15.94 17.47
N ALA A 104 12.38 15.04 16.74
CA ALA A 104 11.71 14.07 15.85
C ALA A 104 10.83 13.12 16.66
N LYS A 105 11.32 12.57 17.76
CA LYS A 105 10.56 11.69 18.66
C LYS A 105 9.31 12.39 19.22
N LYS A 106 9.46 13.66 19.64
CA LYS A 106 8.32 14.46 20.13
C LYS A 106 7.28 14.70 19.04
N LEU A 107 7.72 14.98 17.82
CA LEU A 107 6.82 15.20 16.69
C LEU A 107 6.04 13.92 16.35
N ILE A 108 6.69 12.76 16.30
CA ILE A 108 6.04 11.47 16.08
C ILE A 108 4.97 11.22 17.15
N ARG A 109 5.29 11.45 18.42
CA ARG A 109 4.33 11.36 19.52
C ARG A 109 3.11 12.27 19.28
N GLN A 110 3.34 13.52 18.90
CA GLN A 110 2.24 14.47 18.61
C GLN A 110 1.37 14.01 17.42
N MET A 111 1.99 13.40 16.40
CA MET A 111 1.24 12.82 15.28
C MET A 111 0.39 11.64 15.72
N ASN A 112 0.91 10.76 16.57
CA ASN A 112 0.17 9.62 17.10
C ASN A 112 -1.01 10.08 17.98
N ASP A 113 -0.77 11.08 18.86
CA ASP A 113 -1.83 11.68 19.69
C ASP A 113 -2.93 12.31 18.81
N TYR A 114 -2.54 12.98 17.72
CA TYR A 114 -3.49 13.55 16.77
C TYR A 114 -4.31 12.46 16.04
N GLY A 115 -3.67 11.39 15.57
CA GLY A 115 -4.36 10.26 14.94
C GLY A 115 -5.38 9.62 15.89
N ALA A 116 -5.00 9.41 17.15
CA ALA A 116 -5.88 8.88 18.18
C ALA A 116 -7.08 9.82 18.43
N LYS A 117 -6.83 11.14 18.48
CA LYS A 117 -7.89 12.14 18.63
C LYS A 117 -8.87 12.10 17.46
N VAL A 118 -8.38 12.10 16.21
CA VAL A 118 -9.25 12.04 15.02
C VAL A 118 -10.10 10.78 15.01
N ALA A 119 -9.52 9.63 15.36
CA ALA A 119 -10.24 8.37 15.45
C ALA A 119 -11.30 8.38 16.58
N SER A 120 -10.98 8.97 17.73
CA SER A 120 -11.90 9.11 18.85
C SER A 120 -13.06 10.05 18.56
N ASP A 121 -12.79 11.16 17.86
CA ASP A 121 -13.81 12.15 17.48
C ASP A 121 -14.77 11.60 16.40
N ASN A 122 -14.34 10.58 15.64
CA ASN A 122 -15.09 10.01 14.53
C ASN A 122 -15.12 8.47 14.63
N PRO A 123 -15.74 7.89 15.64
CA PRO A 123 -15.75 6.46 15.87
C PRO A 123 -16.39 5.73 14.68
N LYS A 124 -15.85 4.55 14.33
CA LYS A 124 -16.19 3.73 13.15
C LYS A 124 -15.83 4.33 11.78
N ARG A 125 -15.54 5.65 11.72
CA ARG A 125 -15.14 6.29 10.47
C ARG A 125 -13.63 6.30 10.31
N PHE A 126 -12.88 6.46 11.41
CA PHE A 126 -11.43 6.45 11.39
C PHE A 126 -10.83 5.47 12.41
N GLY A 127 -9.80 4.77 11.95
CA GLY A 127 -8.76 4.17 12.75
C GLY A 127 -7.44 4.87 12.49
N PHE A 128 -6.34 4.42 13.12
CA PHE A 128 -5.03 4.94 12.80
C PHE A 128 -3.91 3.93 13.04
N PHE A 129 -2.90 3.98 12.18
CA PHE A 129 -1.61 3.35 12.37
C PHE A 129 -0.66 4.34 13.04
N ALA A 130 -0.05 3.92 14.13
CA ALA A 130 0.93 4.75 14.83
C ALA A 130 2.28 4.74 14.09
N ALA A 131 2.93 5.90 13.97
CA ALA A 131 4.28 6.01 13.49
C ALA A 131 5.30 5.67 14.60
N LEU A 132 6.46 5.13 14.22
CA LEU A 132 7.53 4.77 15.15
C LEU A 132 8.74 5.70 15.01
N PRO A 133 9.41 6.07 16.11
CA PRO A 133 10.59 6.94 16.09
C PRO A 133 11.86 6.18 15.67
N MET A 134 11.84 5.65 14.44
CA MET A 134 13.00 4.99 13.84
C MET A 134 14.16 6.01 13.67
N PRO A 135 15.43 5.59 13.75
CA PRO A 135 15.90 4.23 13.94
C PRO A 135 16.12 3.80 15.41
N ASP A 136 15.64 4.58 16.39
CA ASP A 136 15.86 4.31 17.82
C ASP A 136 14.98 3.15 18.30
N VAL A 137 15.56 1.97 18.41
CA VAL A 137 14.86 0.73 18.78
C VAL A 137 14.17 0.84 20.14
N ASP A 138 14.86 1.40 21.14
CA ASP A 138 14.33 1.54 22.51
C ASP A 138 13.16 2.55 22.52
N ALA A 139 13.30 3.64 21.79
CA ALA A 139 12.22 4.61 21.62
C ALA A 139 11.02 3.99 20.90
N CYS A 140 11.26 3.18 19.86
CA CYS A 140 10.20 2.46 19.15
C CYS A 140 9.42 1.51 20.07
N ILE A 141 10.11 0.71 20.90
CA ILE A 141 9.47 -0.21 21.86
C ILE A 141 8.60 0.57 22.86
N LYS A 142 9.09 1.69 23.38
CA LYS A 142 8.31 2.57 24.27
C LYS A 142 7.10 3.18 23.56
N GLU A 143 7.26 3.59 22.31
CA GLU A 143 6.19 4.16 21.51
C GLU A 143 5.12 3.11 21.16
N ILE A 144 5.51 1.88 20.83
CA ILE A 144 4.60 0.75 20.63
C ILE A 144 3.77 0.53 21.90
N ALA A 145 4.39 0.46 23.06
CA ALA A 145 3.67 0.31 24.32
C ALA A 145 2.66 1.44 24.53
N TYR A 146 3.07 2.68 24.36
CA TYR A 146 2.19 3.83 24.54
C TYR A 146 1.00 3.82 23.55
N THR A 147 1.26 3.58 22.28
CA THR A 147 0.21 3.68 21.25
C THR A 147 -0.80 2.55 21.34
N PHE A 148 -0.38 1.33 21.70
CA PHE A 148 -1.31 0.22 21.92
C PHE A 148 -2.02 0.31 23.28
N ASP A 149 -1.28 0.63 24.36
CA ASP A 149 -1.80 0.52 25.71
C ASP A 149 -2.58 1.76 26.15
N THR A 150 -2.21 2.95 25.63
CA THR A 150 -2.88 4.23 25.96
C THR A 150 -3.78 4.72 24.84
N LEU A 151 -3.24 4.85 23.62
CA LEU A 151 -3.96 5.43 22.49
C LEU A 151 -4.90 4.46 21.78
N LYS A 152 -4.75 3.14 22.01
CA LYS A 152 -5.55 2.08 21.37
C LYS A 152 -5.48 2.13 19.84
N CYS A 153 -4.27 2.29 19.29
CA CYS A 153 -4.06 2.28 17.85
C CYS A 153 -4.48 0.94 17.21
N ASP A 154 -4.75 0.97 15.92
CA ASP A 154 -5.15 -0.21 15.12
C ASP A 154 -3.98 -1.05 14.65
N GLY A 155 -2.79 -0.50 14.74
CA GLY A 155 -1.54 -1.08 14.34
C GLY A 155 -0.46 -0.02 14.28
N VAL A 156 0.67 -0.36 13.70
CA VAL A 156 1.78 0.57 13.48
C VAL A 156 2.10 0.69 12.00
N MET A 157 2.68 1.82 11.62
CA MET A 157 3.24 2.07 10.30
C MET A 157 4.76 2.16 10.40
N MET A 158 5.45 1.55 9.45
CA MET A 158 6.88 1.73 9.22
C MET A 158 7.12 2.11 7.77
N PHE A 159 8.16 2.90 7.51
CA PHE A 159 8.65 3.08 6.15
C PHE A 159 9.44 1.86 5.68
N THR A 160 9.55 1.69 4.36
CA THR A 160 10.23 0.55 3.73
C THR A 160 11.73 0.56 3.95
N ASP A 161 12.34 1.74 4.17
CA ASP A 161 13.73 1.86 4.63
C ASP A 161 13.87 2.87 5.76
N THR A 162 14.98 2.82 6.47
CA THR A 162 15.39 3.81 7.46
C THR A 162 16.90 4.01 7.37
N GLY A 163 17.34 5.10 6.74
CA GLY A 163 18.75 5.43 6.59
C GLY A 163 19.56 4.35 5.86
N ASP A 164 19.02 3.84 4.72
CA ASP A 164 19.57 2.76 3.92
C ASP A 164 19.68 1.41 4.65
N LYS A 165 18.82 1.21 5.66
CA LYS A 165 18.59 -0.09 6.33
C LYS A 165 17.13 -0.50 6.10
N TRP A 166 16.94 -1.73 5.61
CA TRP A 166 15.62 -2.30 5.40
C TRP A 166 15.11 -3.04 6.63
N PRO A 167 13.79 -3.28 6.76
CA PRO A 167 13.16 -3.81 7.98
C PRO A 167 13.74 -5.14 8.48
N GLY A 168 14.29 -5.96 7.59
CA GLY A 168 14.95 -7.22 7.98
C GLY A 168 16.34 -7.05 8.60
N ASP A 169 16.89 -5.83 8.73
CA ASP A 169 18.18 -5.64 9.43
C ASP A 169 18.06 -6.15 10.86
N PRO A 170 19.05 -6.94 11.34
CA PRO A 170 19.06 -7.49 12.71
C PRO A 170 18.90 -6.44 13.82
N LEU A 171 19.28 -5.20 13.56
CA LEU A 171 19.08 -4.08 14.49
C LEU A 171 17.61 -3.92 14.89
N TYR A 172 16.69 -4.14 13.95
CA TYR A 172 15.26 -3.92 14.18
C TYR A 172 14.51 -5.14 14.72
N ARG A 173 15.21 -6.26 14.93
CA ARG A 173 14.61 -7.49 15.44
C ARG A 173 13.79 -7.29 16.71
N PRO A 174 14.23 -6.54 17.74
CA PRO A 174 13.45 -6.35 18.96
C PRO A 174 12.09 -5.66 18.72
N ILE A 175 12.00 -4.79 17.69
CA ILE A 175 10.72 -4.17 17.30
C ILE A 175 9.74 -5.23 16.77
N PHE A 176 10.22 -6.12 15.89
CA PHE A 176 9.40 -7.21 15.35
C PHE A 176 9.00 -8.22 16.43
N ASP A 177 9.88 -8.53 17.39
CA ASP A 177 9.54 -9.41 18.52
C ASP A 177 8.42 -8.83 19.38
N GLU A 178 8.43 -7.51 19.67
CA GLU A 178 7.37 -6.85 20.43
C GLU A 178 6.07 -6.77 19.62
N LEU A 179 6.12 -6.47 18.31
CA LEU A 179 4.95 -6.48 17.44
C LEU A 179 4.34 -7.88 17.32
N ASN A 180 5.18 -8.92 17.24
CA ASN A 180 4.75 -10.31 17.21
C ASN A 180 4.06 -10.71 18.51
N ARG A 181 4.64 -10.37 19.67
CA ARG A 181 4.05 -10.61 20.98
C ARG A 181 2.66 -9.97 21.12
N ARG A 182 2.46 -8.81 20.49
CA ARG A 182 1.17 -8.10 20.48
C ARG A 182 0.21 -8.58 19.39
N LYS A 183 0.65 -9.46 18.49
CA LYS A 183 -0.10 -9.90 17.30
C LYS A 183 -0.56 -8.69 16.46
N ALA A 184 0.32 -7.71 16.32
CA ALA A 184 0.04 -6.42 15.75
C ALA A 184 -0.25 -6.49 14.26
N VAL A 185 -0.99 -5.49 13.76
CA VAL A 185 -1.01 -5.14 12.35
C VAL A 185 0.13 -4.16 12.10
N LEU A 186 0.93 -4.43 11.07
CA LEU A 186 2.03 -3.58 10.62
C LEU A 186 1.78 -3.19 9.16
N PHE A 187 1.67 -1.89 8.89
CA PHE A 187 1.56 -1.34 7.55
C PHE A 187 2.91 -0.77 7.10
N PHE A 188 3.40 -1.23 5.95
CA PHE A 188 4.57 -0.64 5.32
C PHE A 188 4.16 0.42 4.31
N HIS A 189 4.62 1.66 4.53
CA HIS A 189 4.50 2.75 3.58
C HIS A 189 5.82 2.91 2.80
N PRO A 190 5.78 3.12 1.47
CA PRO A 190 7.00 3.23 0.68
C PRO A 190 7.78 4.51 1.01
N SER A 191 9.08 4.44 0.78
CA SER A 191 10.01 5.58 0.86
C SER A 191 10.97 5.58 -0.32
N VAL A 192 11.74 6.65 -0.45
CA VAL A 192 12.83 6.75 -1.43
C VAL A 192 14.15 6.64 -0.69
N PRO A 193 14.86 5.49 -0.76
CA PRO A 193 16.11 5.32 -0.06
C PRO A 193 17.17 6.29 -0.59
N LYS A 194 18.10 6.72 0.28
CA LYS A 194 19.12 7.72 -0.08
C LYS A 194 19.97 7.31 -1.27
N CYS A 195 20.27 6.00 -1.41
CA CYS A 195 21.04 5.46 -2.53
C CYS A 195 20.43 5.71 -3.90
N CYS A 196 19.11 5.96 -3.95
CA CYS A 196 18.37 5.85 -5.18
C CYS A 196 17.63 7.15 -5.57
N ARG A 197 17.95 8.24 -4.90
CA ARG A 197 17.40 9.56 -5.19
C ARG A 197 18.01 10.16 -6.47
N GLY A 198 17.16 10.68 -7.34
CA GLY A 198 17.56 11.38 -8.57
C GLY A 198 18.27 10.52 -9.61
N LEU A 199 18.08 9.20 -9.60
CA LEU A 199 18.75 8.28 -10.52
C LEU A 199 18.37 8.50 -11.99
N ILE A 200 17.13 8.89 -12.26
CA ILE A 200 16.65 9.13 -13.62
C ILE A 200 16.27 10.60 -13.76
N PRO A 201 17.10 11.41 -14.47
CA PRO A 201 16.80 12.82 -14.67
C PRO A 201 15.44 13.04 -15.32
N GLY A 202 14.64 13.96 -14.75
CA GLY A 202 13.30 14.31 -15.25
C GLY A 202 12.19 13.34 -14.83
N THR A 203 12.50 12.27 -14.09
CA THR A 203 11.51 11.36 -13.51
C THR A 203 11.43 11.61 -12.00
N GLY A 204 10.21 11.71 -11.46
CA GLY A 204 10.03 11.78 -10.01
C GLY A 204 10.45 10.45 -9.36
N ASP A 205 11.24 10.52 -8.30
CA ASP A 205 11.78 9.33 -7.62
C ASP A 205 10.68 8.35 -7.19
N THR A 206 9.53 8.86 -6.77
CA THR A 206 8.37 8.04 -6.35
C THR A 206 7.82 7.14 -7.45
N THR A 207 8.07 7.47 -8.74
CA THR A 207 7.57 6.70 -9.88
C THR A 207 8.11 5.27 -9.91
N LEU A 208 9.34 5.08 -9.48
CA LEU A 208 10.00 3.77 -9.48
C LEU A 208 10.41 3.33 -8.08
N GLU A 209 11.01 4.25 -7.31
CA GLU A 209 11.69 3.88 -6.08
C GLU A 209 10.71 3.45 -4.99
N PHE A 210 9.49 3.95 -4.95
CA PHE A 210 8.47 3.48 -4.01
C PHE A 210 8.21 1.98 -4.14
N ASP A 211 8.01 1.50 -5.36
CA ASP A 211 7.75 0.09 -5.62
C ASP A 211 9.02 -0.75 -5.47
N PHE A 212 10.16 -0.26 -5.95
CA PHE A 212 11.41 -1.00 -5.78
C PHE A 212 11.85 -1.06 -4.32
N ASP A 213 11.62 -0.03 -3.53
CA ASP A 213 11.97 -0.06 -2.12
C ASP A 213 11.04 -0.95 -1.29
N THR A 214 9.74 -0.93 -1.58
CA THR A 214 8.81 -1.93 -1.03
C THR A 214 9.27 -3.35 -1.32
N THR A 215 9.73 -3.59 -2.55
CA THR A 215 10.28 -4.90 -2.93
C THR A 215 11.53 -5.25 -2.12
N ARG A 216 12.46 -4.31 -1.92
CA ARG A 216 13.66 -4.51 -1.08
C ARG A 216 13.29 -4.80 0.36
N ALA A 217 12.30 -4.08 0.92
CA ALA A 217 11.82 -4.29 2.29
C ALA A 217 11.29 -5.71 2.48
N ILE A 218 10.41 -6.18 1.60
CA ILE A 218 9.83 -7.53 1.67
C ILE A 218 10.92 -8.60 1.53
N VAL A 219 11.83 -8.44 0.58
CA VAL A 219 12.97 -9.36 0.40
C VAL A 219 13.89 -9.36 1.61
N SER A 220 14.11 -8.20 2.23
CA SER A 220 14.91 -8.06 3.46
C SER A 220 14.28 -8.84 4.62
N LEU A 221 12.97 -8.71 4.84
CA LEU A 221 12.24 -9.46 5.87
C LEU A 221 12.31 -10.97 5.63
N LEU A 222 12.14 -11.39 4.38
CA LEU A 222 12.20 -12.80 3.99
C LEU A 222 13.60 -13.38 4.21
N ASN A 223 14.64 -12.70 3.68
CA ASN A 223 16.04 -13.15 3.75
C ASN A 223 16.60 -13.24 5.17
N ASN A 224 16.13 -12.39 6.07
CA ASN A 224 16.58 -12.37 7.45
C ASN A 224 15.64 -13.15 8.38
N GLY A 225 14.70 -13.90 7.80
CA GLY A 225 13.82 -14.84 8.51
C GLY A 225 12.78 -14.17 9.41
N VAL A 226 12.54 -12.87 9.28
CA VAL A 226 11.57 -12.14 10.11
C VAL A 226 10.16 -12.67 9.89
N LEU A 227 9.77 -12.92 8.63
CA LEU A 227 8.43 -13.43 8.30
C LEU A 227 8.16 -14.77 8.97
N ALA A 228 9.13 -15.70 8.93
CA ALA A 228 8.99 -17.02 9.52
C ALA A 228 9.06 -17.02 11.06
N GLN A 229 9.84 -16.10 11.64
CA GLN A 229 10.08 -16.05 13.09
C GLN A 229 9.07 -15.17 13.84
N CYS A 230 8.35 -14.30 13.12
CA CYS A 230 7.33 -13.42 13.67
C CYS A 230 5.95 -13.68 13.02
N PRO A 231 5.43 -14.92 13.07
CA PRO A 231 4.26 -15.33 12.29
C PRO A 231 2.93 -14.70 12.75
N ASP A 232 2.90 -14.10 13.93
CA ASP A 232 1.69 -13.49 14.49
C ASP A 232 1.52 -12.02 14.04
N ILE A 233 2.52 -11.40 13.42
CA ILE A 233 2.38 -10.06 12.85
C ILE A 233 1.58 -10.17 11.54
N ARG A 234 0.56 -9.33 11.40
CA ARG A 234 -0.19 -9.20 10.17
C ARG A 234 0.38 -8.03 9.37
N ILE A 235 1.20 -8.34 8.36
CA ILE A 235 1.94 -7.34 7.59
C ILE A 235 1.13 -6.94 6.36
N ILE A 236 0.81 -5.65 6.24
CA ILE A 236 0.20 -5.03 5.07
C ILE A 236 1.32 -4.38 4.24
N VAL A 237 1.40 -4.76 2.98
CA VAL A 237 2.32 -4.19 1.99
C VAL A 237 1.56 -3.34 0.98
N ASN A 238 2.11 -2.22 0.61
CA ASN A 238 1.51 -1.25 -0.30
C ASN A 238 1.52 -1.71 -1.76
N HIS A 239 0.71 -1.05 -2.59
CA HIS A 239 0.72 -1.10 -4.05
C HIS A 239 0.71 -2.53 -4.62
N ALA A 240 -0.18 -3.38 -4.10
CA ALA A 240 -0.28 -4.81 -4.48
C ALA A 240 1.02 -5.59 -4.28
N GLY A 241 1.89 -5.17 -3.34
CA GLY A 241 3.20 -5.76 -3.09
C GLY A 241 4.26 -5.34 -4.10
N ALA A 242 4.01 -4.26 -4.83
CA ALA A 242 4.97 -3.63 -5.74
C ALA A 242 5.50 -4.62 -6.81
N ALA A 243 6.82 -4.79 -6.95
CA ALA A 243 7.39 -5.72 -7.93
C ALA A 243 7.48 -7.18 -7.42
N VAL A 244 7.16 -7.46 -6.14
CA VAL A 244 7.26 -8.82 -5.57
C VAL A 244 6.45 -9.85 -6.33
N PRO A 245 5.17 -9.62 -6.73
CA PRO A 245 4.42 -10.60 -7.49
C PRO A 245 5.10 -10.99 -8.80
N ALA A 246 5.61 -10.01 -9.55
CA ALA A 246 6.31 -10.23 -10.82
C ALA A 246 7.67 -10.94 -10.64
N LEU A 247 8.36 -10.66 -9.53
CA LEU A 247 9.68 -11.22 -9.22
C LEU A 247 9.61 -12.49 -8.36
N SER A 248 8.43 -12.95 -7.96
CA SER A 248 8.25 -14.04 -6.98
C SER A 248 8.99 -15.32 -7.32
N GLY A 249 9.03 -15.69 -8.61
CA GLY A 249 9.80 -16.82 -9.09
C GLY A 249 11.31 -16.65 -8.87
N ARG A 250 11.85 -15.47 -9.18
CA ARG A 250 13.26 -15.16 -8.94
C ARG A 250 13.59 -15.06 -7.45
N ILE A 251 12.71 -14.42 -6.66
CA ILE A 251 12.90 -14.28 -5.21
C ILE A 251 12.99 -15.65 -4.56
N LYS A 252 12.04 -16.56 -4.79
CA LYS A 252 12.04 -17.90 -4.18
C LYS A 252 13.30 -18.73 -4.49
N ASP A 253 13.87 -18.55 -5.69
CA ASP A 253 15.03 -19.32 -6.12
C ASP A 253 16.37 -18.71 -5.62
N GLN A 254 16.36 -17.41 -5.29
CA GLN A 254 17.57 -16.65 -4.92
C GLN A 254 17.63 -16.31 -3.43
N VAL A 255 16.53 -16.47 -2.68
CA VAL A 255 16.50 -16.19 -1.24
C VAL A 255 17.44 -17.13 -0.51
N ARG A 256 18.48 -16.55 0.09
CA ARG A 256 19.44 -17.24 0.93
C ARG A 256 19.51 -16.55 2.27
N ASN A 257 19.16 -17.26 3.30
CA ASN A 257 19.34 -16.76 4.64
C ASN A 257 20.84 -16.58 4.94
N LYS A 258 21.30 -15.34 5.09
CA LYS A 258 22.69 -15.01 5.40
C LYS A 258 23.11 -15.44 6.82
N GLN A 259 22.17 -15.72 7.70
CA GLN A 259 22.43 -16.10 9.10
C GLN A 259 22.40 -17.60 9.36
N GLY A 260 22.40 -18.43 8.29
CA GLY A 260 22.39 -19.89 8.43
C GLY A 260 21.06 -20.51 8.85
N ALA A 261 20.04 -19.71 9.13
CA ALA A 261 18.69 -20.22 9.29
C ALA A 261 18.06 -20.38 7.91
N SER A 262 17.91 -21.59 7.43
CA SER A 262 17.14 -21.86 6.21
C SER A 262 15.71 -21.35 6.37
N ILE A 263 15.17 -20.71 5.33
CA ILE A 263 13.72 -20.48 5.30
C ILE A 263 13.07 -21.85 5.42
N PRO A 264 12.17 -22.07 6.39
CA PRO A 264 11.51 -23.35 6.52
C PRO A 264 10.85 -23.75 5.20
N GLY A 265 11.16 -24.94 4.67
CA GLY A 265 10.64 -25.40 3.37
C GLY A 265 11.37 -24.86 2.13
N GLY A 266 12.50 -24.16 2.27
CA GLY A 266 13.31 -23.66 1.14
C GLY A 266 12.55 -22.75 0.19
N SER A 267 12.69 -22.92 -1.13
CA SER A 267 12.01 -22.10 -2.15
C SER A 267 10.48 -22.16 -2.07
N ALA A 268 9.90 -23.31 -1.73
CA ALA A 268 8.45 -23.44 -1.53
C ALA A 268 8.02 -22.65 -0.28
N GLY A 269 8.76 -22.75 0.83
CA GLY A 269 8.50 -22.01 2.04
C GLY A 269 8.61 -20.49 1.82
N ALA A 270 9.53 -20.02 0.98
CA ALA A 270 9.64 -18.63 0.64
C ALA A 270 8.37 -18.09 -0.03
N LEU A 271 7.76 -18.84 -0.94
CA LEU A 271 6.47 -18.46 -1.54
C LEU A 271 5.35 -18.46 -0.52
N GLU A 272 5.31 -19.43 0.39
CA GLU A 272 4.30 -19.47 1.44
C GLU A 272 4.41 -18.28 2.39
N GLU A 273 5.64 -17.85 2.75
CA GLU A 273 5.83 -16.63 3.55
C GLU A 273 5.34 -15.37 2.81
N LEU A 274 5.62 -15.24 1.51
CA LEU A 274 5.13 -14.12 0.71
C LEU A 274 3.58 -14.13 0.62
N ARG A 275 2.95 -15.28 0.54
CA ARG A 275 1.50 -15.43 0.45
C ARG A 275 0.74 -15.09 1.74
N LYS A 276 1.43 -15.03 2.88
CA LYS A 276 0.87 -14.61 4.16
C LYS A 276 0.72 -13.10 4.29
N LEU A 277 1.43 -12.32 3.47
CA LEU A 277 1.33 -10.87 3.47
C LEU A 277 -0.05 -10.42 3.00
N TYR A 278 -0.51 -9.28 3.50
CA TYR A 278 -1.70 -8.60 3.03
C TYR A 278 -1.30 -7.54 2.01
N PHE A 279 -2.03 -7.46 0.91
CA PHE A 279 -1.71 -6.62 -0.24
C PHE A 279 -2.81 -5.57 -0.42
N GLU A 280 -2.52 -4.31 -0.14
CA GLU A 280 -3.46 -3.24 -0.45
C GLU A 280 -3.23 -2.72 -1.88
N VAL A 281 -4.28 -2.18 -2.51
CA VAL A 281 -4.30 -1.98 -3.96
C VAL A 281 -4.21 -0.52 -4.42
N ALA A 282 -3.80 0.43 -3.56
CA ALA A 282 -3.50 1.79 -4.01
C ALA A 282 -2.53 1.74 -5.21
N HIS A 283 -2.75 2.57 -6.21
CA HIS A 283 -1.98 2.61 -7.47
C HIS A 283 -1.93 1.32 -8.30
N ALA A 284 -2.57 0.24 -7.86
CA ALA A 284 -2.45 -1.08 -8.47
C ALA A 284 -3.80 -1.69 -8.90
N THR A 285 -4.84 -0.89 -9.02
CA THR A 285 -6.20 -1.37 -9.37
C THR A 285 -6.40 -1.63 -10.86
N PHE A 286 -5.47 -1.23 -11.72
CA PHE A 286 -5.54 -1.57 -13.15
C PHE A 286 -4.89 -2.93 -13.46
N GLY A 287 -5.17 -3.49 -14.65
CA GLY A 287 -4.95 -4.88 -15.01
C GLY A 287 -3.63 -5.56 -14.61
N PRO A 288 -2.42 -5.09 -15.06
CA PRO A 288 -1.19 -5.86 -14.86
C PRO A 288 -0.78 -6.08 -13.41
N PRO A 289 -0.64 -5.06 -12.52
CA PRO A 289 -0.22 -5.28 -11.14
C PRO A 289 -1.27 -6.04 -10.33
N LEU A 290 -2.56 -5.76 -10.54
CA LEU A 290 -3.64 -6.48 -9.88
C LEU A 290 -3.65 -7.96 -10.26
N ALA A 291 -3.50 -8.28 -11.55
CA ALA A 291 -3.41 -9.66 -12.02
C ALA A 291 -2.20 -10.41 -11.47
N ALA A 292 -1.03 -9.74 -11.38
CA ALA A 292 0.17 -10.32 -10.81
C ALA A 292 -0.01 -10.64 -9.31
N MET A 293 -0.58 -9.72 -8.54
CA MET A 293 -0.93 -9.94 -7.13
C MET A 293 -1.89 -11.13 -6.98
N MET A 294 -2.96 -11.18 -7.77
CA MET A 294 -3.96 -12.26 -7.73
C MET A 294 -3.39 -13.64 -8.10
N LYS A 295 -2.27 -13.68 -8.85
CA LYS A 295 -1.56 -14.94 -9.14
C LYS A 295 -0.64 -15.38 -7.99
N LEU A 296 -0.12 -14.45 -7.21
CA LEU A 296 0.76 -14.76 -6.08
C LEU A 296 -0.03 -15.11 -4.82
N ALA A 297 -0.96 -14.26 -4.42
CA ALA A 297 -1.63 -14.32 -3.13
C ALA A 297 -3.07 -14.86 -3.23
N PRO A 298 -3.61 -15.48 -2.17
CA PRO A 298 -5.02 -15.85 -2.11
C PRO A 298 -5.90 -14.61 -1.88
N SER A 299 -7.16 -14.66 -2.30
CA SER A 299 -8.13 -13.56 -2.16
C SER A 299 -8.38 -13.12 -0.71
N THR A 300 -8.04 -13.97 0.26
CA THR A 300 -8.11 -13.67 1.70
C THR A 300 -7.08 -12.64 2.17
N GLN A 301 -6.14 -12.25 1.31
CA GLN A 301 -5.04 -11.32 1.62
C GLN A 301 -5.17 -9.99 0.88
N TYR A 302 -6.24 -9.76 0.11
CA TYR A 302 -6.43 -8.48 -0.62
C TYR A 302 -7.09 -7.46 0.27
N LEU A 303 -6.60 -6.21 0.22
CA LEU A 303 -7.13 -5.09 0.98
C LEU A 303 -7.36 -3.87 0.08
N TRP A 304 -8.39 -3.11 0.38
CA TRP A 304 -8.65 -1.83 -0.25
C TRP A 304 -7.72 -0.76 0.33
N GLY A 305 -7.07 0.01 -0.55
CA GLY A 305 -6.24 1.16 -0.21
C GLY A 305 -6.34 2.22 -1.29
N THR A 306 -6.26 3.52 -0.93
CA THR A 306 -6.43 4.63 -1.88
C THR A 306 -5.26 5.58 -2.00
N ASP A 307 -4.41 5.66 -0.99
CA ASP A 307 -3.33 6.66 -0.87
C ASP A 307 -3.86 8.13 -0.86
N TYR A 308 -5.12 8.31 -0.45
CA TYR A 308 -5.71 9.64 -0.31
C TYR A 308 -5.14 10.38 0.92
N PRO A 309 -4.89 11.69 0.89
CA PRO A 309 -5.18 12.67 -0.15
C PRO A 309 -4.03 12.90 -1.13
N VAL A 310 -2.99 12.10 -1.06
CA VAL A 310 -1.83 12.21 -1.96
C VAL A 310 -2.29 11.98 -3.40
N TRP A 311 -3.08 10.95 -3.59
CA TRP A 311 -3.72 10.65 -4.88
C TRP A 311 -5.25 10.84 -4.83
N PRO A 312 -5.87 11.18 -5.99
CA PRO A 312 -7.33 11.25 -6.07
C PRO A 312 -7.94 9.86 -5.86
N TYR A 313 -9.06 9.79 -5.14
CA TYR A 313 -9.84 8.55 -5.01
C TYR A 313 -10.20 7.92 -6.35
N GLU A 314 -10.49 8.76 -7.35
CA GLU A 314 -10.86 8.36 -8.70
C GLU A 314 -9.83 7.46 -9.36
N THR A 315 -8.53 7.68 -9.08
CA THR A 315 -7.44 6.89 -9.68
C THR A 315 -7.38 5.44 -9.20
N THR A 316 -7.93 5.17 -8.02
CA THR A 316 -8.03 3.81 -7.47
C THR A 316 -9.39 3.19 -7.77
N VAL A 317 -10.47 3.96 -7.63
CA VAL A 317 -11.84 3.47 -7.81
C VAL A 317 -12.15 3.15 -9.27
N GLY A 318 -11.79 4.04 -10.21
CA GLY A 318 -12.12 3.91 -11.62
C GLY A 318 -11.58 2.61 -12.24
N PRO A 319 -10.27 2.38 -12.26
CA PRO A 319 -9.67 1.21 -12.91
C PRO A 319 -10.13 -0.13 -12.33
N LEU A 320 -10.50 -0.16 -11.04
CA LEU A 320 -10.98 -1.39 -10.42
C LEU A 320 -12.29 -1.90 -11.05
N TYR A 321 -13.14 -1.00 -11.53
CA TYR A 321 -14.39 -1.38 -12.20
C TYR A 321 -14.15 -2.02 -13.56
N ASP A 322 -13.02 -1.74 -14.19
CA ASP A 322 -12.63 -2.32 -15.47
C ASP A 322 -11.99 -3.72 -15.31
N THR A 323 -11.80 -4.16 -14.07
CA THR A 323 -11.23 -5.50 -13.77
C THR A 323 -12.29 -6.37 -13.10
N PRO A 324 -13.02 -7.20 -13.86
CA PRO A 324 -14.05 -8.07 -13.30
C PRO A 324 -13.48 -9.05 -12.26
N MET A 325 -14.15 -9.13 -11.12
CA MET A 325 -13.84 -10.09 -10.07
C MET A 325 -15.12 -10.84 -9.66
N PRO A 326 -15.02 -12.08 -9.21
CA PRO A 326 -16.11 -12.75 -8.51
C PRO A 326 -16.61 -11.89 -7.34
N PRO A 327 -17.94 -11.84 -7.08
CA PRO A 327 -18.50 -10.98 -6.03
C PRO A 327 -17.91 -11.22 -4.63
N ASP A 328 -17.58 -12.44 -4.29
CA ASP A 328 -16.94 -12.82 -3.03
C ASP A 328 -15.50 -12.31 -2.93
N VAL A 329 -14.74 -12.35 -4.02
CA VAL A 329 -13.39 -11.77 -4.11
C VAL A 329 -13.45 -10.24 -4.00
N GLN A 330 -14.42 -9.61 -4.67
CA GLN A 330 -14.64 -8.17 -4.58
C GLN A 330 -15.01 -7.75 -3.14
N TYR A 331 -15.91 -8.48 -2.47
CA TYR A 331 -16.26 -8.23 -1.09
C TYR A 331 -15.05 -8.41 -0.15
N ALA A 332 -14.25 -9.46 -0.37
CA ALA A 332 -13.05 -9.71 0.39
C ALA A 332 -12.06 -8.54 0.30
N LEU A 333 -11.83 -8.03 -0.91
CA LEU A 333 -10.99 -6.86 -1.19
C LEU A 333 -11.56 -5.57 -0.57
N ASP A 334 -12.84 -5.27 -0.85
CA ASP A 334 -13.47 -4.02 -0.44
C ASP A 334 -13.55 -3.89 1.10
N ARG A 335 -13.85 -4.99 1.81
CA ARG A 335 -14.19 -4.94 3.24
C ARG A 335 -13.79 -6.20 4.03
N GLY A 336 -14.16 -7.38 3.55
CA GLY A 336 -14.20 -8.60 4.37
C GLY A 336 -12.85 -8.94 5.01
N ASN A 337 -11.75 -8.73 4.31
CA ASN A 337 -10.42 -9.00 4.85
C ASN A 337 -10.00 -7.95 5.88
N ALA A 338 -10.23 -6.67 5.60
CA ALA A 338 -9.94 -5.59 6.54
C ALA A 338 -10.78 -5.70 7.82
N ALA A 339 -12.06 -6.09 7.71
CA ALA A 339 -12.92 -6.33 8.88
C ALA A 339 -12.39 -7.47 9.78
N ARG A 340 -11.73 -8.49 9.21
CA ARG A 340 -11.05 -9.52 10.01
C ARG A 340 -9.78 -9.01 10.70
N LEU A 341 -9.04 -8.11 10.06
CA LEU A 341 -7.86 -7.47 10.67
C LEU A 341 -8.24 -6.48 11.76
N PHE A 342 -9.34 -5.78 11.58
CA PHE A 342 -9.84 -4.71 12.46
C PHE A 342 -11.28 -5.00 12.91
N PRO A 343 -11.49 -5.94 13.86
CA PRO A 343 -12.85 -6.37 14.24
C PRO A 343 -13.77 -5.25 14.76
N LYS A 344 -13.20 -4.15 15.24
CA LYS A 344 -13.99 -2.98 15.67
C LYS A 344 -14.74 -2.28 14.52
N PHE A 345 -14.37 -2.58 13.26
CA PHE A 345 -15.00 -2.03 12.04
C PHE A 345 -15.83 -3.10 11.28
N ALA A 346 -15.99 -4.28 11.85
CA ALA A 346 -16.78 -5.35 11.25
C ALA A 346 -18.28 -5.05 11.21
#